data_b311c88d07483ad6f137e977c53d77c5
#
_entry.id   b311c88d07483ad6f137e977c53d77c5
#
_cell.length_a   1.000
_cell.length_b   1.000
_cell.length_c   1.000
_cell.angle_alpha   90.00
_cell.angle_beta   90.00
_cell.angle_gamma   90.00
#
_symmetry.space_group_name_H-M   'P 1'
#
loop_
_entity.id
_entity.type
_entity.pdbx_description
1 polymer ?
#
loop_
_entity_poly.entity_id
_entity_poly.type
_entity_poly.pdbx_seq_one_letter_code
_entity_poly.pdbx_strand_id
1 'polypeptide(L)'
;VGGNNMQAFFGNWVFEPGFTHFSIDSNQSVFNGNSYDVSVFVRQRKHRSMNYYTKVPLEIGFYDAQMNLHIYRAEMNGQCLEFRVQLPFEPTLIVIDPQYKISDAVTEENKMIKTTGSTLFTQAKCRIYTKSIVNNSDSTFLQAEHHWVAPDRFKQNTSANGYVLNDSRYWRIGLINASNISGIVQFTYDAGPNNSYLDSTWIKNAEDSIRMFYRKDASEEWVLADDSVKIGAFNDKLGNIYIKQIKAGEYCFGIKRSNYVDTLLSDAPQGPCAVVTSNTTTDVDITSFQIYPNPASGIIYIQHQGTKNLQRIRWVDLQGRVLMESPVELYGDTYQVKIPTQIQGTMFIQGWSQAGNRLFTEKISVK
;
A
#
# COMPACT_ATOMS: atom_id res chain seq x y z
N VAL A 1 3.89 32.97 -11.77
CA VAL A 1 4.40 31.95 -10.83
C VAL A 1 3.56 32.14 -9.58
N GLY A 2 2.46 31.40 -9.42
CA GLY A 2 1.62 31.43 -8.22
C GLY A 2 2.47 31.07 -7.00
N GLY A 3 2.39 31.89 -5.94
CA GLY A 3 3.13 31.72 -4.73
C GLY A 3 2.74 30.43 -4.01
N ASN A 4 3.35 29.31 -4.38
CA ASN A 4 3.19 28.07 -3.63
C ASN A 4 3.77 28.28 -2.24
N ASN A 5 2.96 28.04 -1.24
CA ASN A 5 3.42 28.08 0.16
C ASN A 5 4.44 26.92 0.34
N MET A 6 5.72 27.28 0.35
CA MET A 6 6.83 26.32 0.54
C MET A 6 7.01 25.86 1.99
N GLN A 7 6.15 26.27 2.90
CA GLN A 7 6.27 25.93 4.32
C GLN A 7 6.24 24.41 4.56
N ALA A 8 5.36 23.70 3.89
CA ALA A 8 5.29 22.23 4.00
C ALA A 8 6.57 21.57 3.45
N PHE A 9 7.11 22.09 2.34
CA PHE A 9 8.37 21.60 1.77
C PHE A 9 9.53 21.76 2.77
N PHE A 10 9.73 22.97 3.30
CA PHE A 10 10.79 23.19 4.29
C PHE A 10 10.55 22.38 5.57
N GLY A 11 9.31 22.31 6.04
CA GLY A 11 8.95 21.49 7.20
C GLY A 11 9.32 20.03 7.02
N ASN A 12 8.99 19.46 5.87
CA ASN A 12 9.22 18.05 5.57
C ASN A 12 10.71 17.73 5.30
N TRP A 13 11.36 18.44 4.38
CA TRP A 13 12.67 18.02 3.85
C TRP A 13 13.87 18.79 4.40
N VAL A 14 13.65 19.90 5.11
CA VAL A 14 14.75 20.73 5.65
C VAL A 14 14.79 20.69 7.18
N PHE A 15 13.63 20.76 7.84
CA PHE A 15 13.58 20.85 9.29
C PHE A 15 13.25 19.52 9.98
N GLU A 16 12.62 18.57 9.27
CA GLU A 16 12.37 17.22 9.83
C GLU A 16 13.64 16.37 9.71
N PRO A 17 14.13 15.72 10.77
CA PRO A 17 15.25 14.80 10.69
C PRO A 17 14.84 13.49 10.01
N GLY A 18 15.82 12.79 9.42
CA GLY A 18 15.59 11.50 8.76
C GLY A 18 15.00 11.63 7.38
N PHE A 19 14.28 10.60 6.95
CA PHE A 19 13.65 10.51 5.64
C PHE A 19 12.23 9.97 5.76
N THR A 20 11.38 10.41 4.86
CA THR A 20 10.13 9.72 4.61
C THR A 20 10.38 8.43 3.82
N HIS A 21 9.40 7.56 3.77
CA HIS A 21 9.40 6.37 2.94
C HIS A 21 8.01 6.19 2.37
N PHE A 22 7.91 5.91 1.08
CA PHE A 22 6.64 5.62 0.42
C PHE A 22 6.66 4.21 -0.14
N SER A 23 5.53 3.50 -0.01
CA SER A 23 5.33 2.18 -0.60
C SER A 23 3.90 2.03 -1.10
N ILE A 24 3.73 1.20 -2.12
CA ILE A 24 2.41 0.71 -2.54
C ILE A 24 2.10 -0.52 -1.70
N ASP A 25 1.13 -0.39 -0.80
CA ASP A 25 0.72 -1.51 0.05
C ASP A 25 -0.08 -2.54 -0.73
N SER A 26 -0.92 -2.08 -1.64
CA SER A 26 -1.71 -2.92 -2.54
C SER A 26 -2.37 -2.08 -3.62
N ASN A 27 -2.93 -2.73 -4.61
CA ASN A 27 -3.75 -2.10 -5.62
C ASN A 27 -4.90 -3.03 -6.03
N GLN A 28 -5.95 -2.43 -6.56
CA GLN A 28 -7.09 -3.12 -7.14
C GLN A 28 -7.41 -2.50 -8.49
N SER A 29 -7.68 -3.34 -9.49
CA SER A 29 -8.08 -2.92 -10.82
C SER A 29 -9.37 -3.64 -11.19
N VAL A 30 -10.40 -2.89 -11.59
CA VAL A 30 -11.71 -3.42 -11.96
C VAL A 30 -12.10 -2.89 -13.33
N PHE A 31 -12.35 -3.78 -14.29
CA PHE A 31 -12.85 -3.39 -15.61
C PHE A 31 -14.33 -2.98 -15.53
N ASN A 32 -14.65 -1.77 -16.00
CA ASN A 32 -16.01 -1.21 -15.96
C ASN A 32 -16.76 -1.29 -17.31
N GLY A 33 -16.24 -2.07 -18.27
CA GLY A 33 -16.80 -2.25 -19.60
C GLY A 33 -16.13 -1.41 -20.70
N ASN A 34 -15.36 -0.35 -20.34
CA ASN A 34 -14.65 0.51 -21.30
C ASN A 34 -13.23 0.86 -20.84
N SER A 35 -12.99 0.86 -19.55
CA SER A 35 -11.74 1.25 -18.92
C SER A 35 -11.58 0.48 -17.60
N TYR A 36 -10.47 0.70 -16.93
CA TYR A 36 -10.17 0.11 -15.63
C TYR A 36 -10.26 1.17 -14.55
N ASP A 37 -11.07 0.93 -13.53
CA ASP A 37 -11.10 1.71 -12.31
C ASP A 37 -10.02 1.14 -11.38
N VAL A 38 -8.98 1.93 -11.14
CA VAL A 38 -7.79 1.49 -10.39
C VAL A 38 -7.72 2.25 -9.07
N SER A 39 -7.66 1.49 -7.98
CA SER A 39 -7.39 2.00 -6.63
C SER A 39 -5.99 1.57 -6.20
N VAL A 40 -5.17 2.52 -5.76
CA VAL A 40 -3.81 2.28 -5.27
C VAL A 40 -3.74 2.74 -3.81
N PHE A 41 -3.31 1.84 -2.93
CA PHE A 41 -3.15 2.14 -1.50
C PHE A 41 -1.69 2.41 -1.22
N VAL A 42 -1.38 3.66 -0.89
CA VAL A 42 -0.02 4.13 -0.62
C VAL A 42 0.15 4.36 0.87
N ARG A 43 1.27 3.89 1.40
CA ARG A 43 1.66 4.10 2.79
C ARG A 43 2.92 4.94 2.88
N GLN A 44 2.90 5.87 3.82
CA GLN A 44 4.09 6.55 4.29
C GLN A 44 4.59 5.90 5.57
N ARG A 45 5.88 5.55 5.61
CA ARG A 45 6.59 5.15 6.84
C ARG A 45 7.65 6.17 7.18
N LYS A 46 8.19 6.06 8.38
CA LYS A 46 9.20 6.98 8.91
C LYS A 46 10.55 6.28 9.01
N HIS A 47 11.57 6.81 8.33
CA HIS A 47 12.95 6.40 8.53
C HIS A 47 13.69 7.46 9.35
N ARG A 48 13.67 7.30 10.69
CA ARG A 48 14.25 8.23 11.66
C ARG A 48 13.61 9.64 11.68
N SER A 49 12.52 9.86 10.95
CA SER A 49 11.73 11.08 11.03
C SER A 49 10.77 11.03 12.21
N MET A 50 10.46 12.18 12.82
CA MET A 50 9.54 12.26 13.96
C MET A 50 8.09 12.26 13.48
N ASN A 51 7.82 12.98 12.38
CA ASN A 51 6.49 13.19 11.85
C ASN A 51 6.29 12.56 10.48
N TYR A 52 5.03 12.32 10.10
CA TYR A 52 4.67 12.05 8.72
C TYR A 52 4.72 13.35 7.92
N TYR A 53 5.25 13.27 6.71
CA TYR A 53 5.26 14.41 5.79
C TYR A 53 3.85 14.70 5.29
N THR A 54 3.56 15.95 5.04
CA THR A 54 2.27 16.44 4.56
C THR A 54 2.43 17.24 3.28
N LYS A 55 1.37 17.29 2.46
CA LYS A 55 1.38 18.01 1.16
C LYS A 55 2.52 17.58 0.26
N VAL A 56 2.84 16.28 0.27
CA VAL A 56 3.87 15.72 -0.62
C VAL A 56 3.27 15.51 -1.99
N PRO A 57 3.78 16.20 -3.04
CA PRO A 57 3.37 15.95 -4.41
C PRO A 57 3.96 14.62 -4.87
N LEU A 58 3.17 13.57 -4.84
CA LEU A 58 3.58 12.22 -5.17
C LEU A 58 3.20 11.89 -6.61
N GLU A 59 4.16 11.43 -7.42
CA GLU A 59 3.88 10.87 -8.74
C GLU A 59 3.68 9.36 -8.63
N ILE A 60 2.57 8.87 -9.19
CA ILE A 60 2.26 7.45 -9.30
C ILE A 60 2.31 7.08 -10.76
N GLY A 61 3.20 6.16 -11.11
CA GLY A 61 3.40 5.67 -12.46
C GLY A 61 2.67 4.34 -12.68
N PHE A 62 2.00 4.24 -13.80
CA PHE A 62 1.30 3.04 -14.24
C PHE A 62 1.92 2.57 -15.56
N TYR A 63 2.50 1.40 -15.55
CA TYR A 63 2.99 0.76 -16.78
C TYR A 63 1.90 -0.11 -17.39
N ASP A 64 1.71 0.03 -18.70
CA ASP A 64 0.90 -0.91 -19.49
C ASP A 64 1.68 -2.17 -19.86
N ALA A 65 1.04 -3.12 -20.56
CA ALA A 65 1.66 -4.35 -21.00
C ALA A 65 2.77 -4.13 -22.06
N GLN A 66 2.79 -2.99 -22.73
CA GLN A 66 3.80 -2.57 -23.71
C GLN A 66 4.96 -1.78 -23.07
N MET A 67 4.97 -1.68 -21.73
CA MET A 67 5.98 -0.94 -20.95
C MET A 67 5.93 0.59 -21.13
N ASN A 68 4.82 1.15 -21.61
CA ASN A 68 4.63 2.58 -21.62
C ASN A 68 4.26 3.06 -20.23
N LEU A 69 4.90 4.14 -19.80
CA LEU A 69 4.71 4.74 -18.49
C LEU A 69 3.72 5.89 -18.56
N HIS A 70 2.65 5.81 -17.77
CA HIS A 70 1.65 6.85 -17.59
C HIS A 70 1.72 7.38 -16.17
N ILE A 71 1.95 8.69 -16.00
CA ILE A 71 2.19 9.31 -14.69
C ILE A 71 0.99 10.14 -14.27
N TYR A 72 0.51 9.91 -13.06
CA TYR A 72 -0.54 10.69 -12.40
C TYR A 72 0.00 11.29 -11.11
N ARG A 73 -0.56 12.43 -10.71
CA ARG A 73 -0.14 13.14 -9.50
C ARG A 73 -1.18 12.97 -8.40
N ALA A 74 -0.69 12.71 -7.21
CA ALA A 74 -1.43 12.65 -5.98
C ALA A 74 -0.79 13.58 -4.94
N GLU A 75 -1.51 13.90 -3.88
CA GLU A 75 -0.96 14.59 -2.73
C GLU A 75 -1.04 13.67 -1.51
N MET A 76 0.12 13.32 -0.97
CA MET A 76 0.21 12.51 0.23
C MET A 76 0.14 13.39 1.48
N ASN A 77 -0.80 13.09 2.36
CA ASN A 77 -0.97 13.77 3.64
C ASN A 77 -1.04 12.75 4.78
N GLY A 78 0.04 12.65 5.56
CA GLY A 78 0.09 11.71 6.68
C GLY A 78 0.40 10.27 6.26
N GLN A 79 -0.11 9.28 6.99
CA GLN A 79 0.34 7.90 6.89
C GLN A 79 -0.18 7.16 5.66
N CYS A 80 -1.39 7.45 5.22
CA CYS A 80 -2.09 6.64 4.22
C CYS A 80 -2.75 7.50 3.15
N LEU A 81 -2.71 7.01 1.91
CA LEU A 81 -3.42 7.57 0.78
C LEU A 81 -4.08 6.45 0.00
N GLU A 82 -5.36 6.58 -0.29
CA GLU A 82 -6.05 5.84 -1.33
C GLU A 82 -6.14 6.74 -2.57
N PHE A 83 -5.41 6.37 -3.62
CA PHE A 83 -5.44 7.07 -4.90
C PHE A 83 -6.29 6.30 -5.90
N ARG A 84 -7.24 6.97 -6.53
CA ARG A 84 -8.13 6.37 -7.53
C ARG A 84 -7.97 7.05 -8.87
N VAL A 85 -7.89 6.23 -9.92
CA VAL A 85 -7.76 6.70 -11.30
C VAL A 85 -8.46 5.76 -12.25
N GLN A 86 -8.96 6.31 -13.36
CA GLN A 86 -9.51 5.53 -14.46
C GLN A 86 -8.47 5.47 -15.59
N LEU A 87 -8.12 4.24 -16.02
CA LEU A 87 -7.12 3.99 -17.04
C LEU A 87 -7.76 3.27 -18.25
N PRO A 88 -7.33 3.58 -19.49
CA PRO A 88 -7.80 2.86 -20.68
C PRO A 88 -7.16 1.46 -20.82
N PHE A 89 -6.32 1.05 -19.89
CA PHE A 89 -5.60 -0.24 -19.86
C PHE A 89 -5.52 -0.78 -18.44
N GLU A 90 -5.32 -2.09 -18.31
CA GLU A 90 -4.99 -2.71 -17.03
C GLU A 90 -3.50 -2.48 -16.71
N PRO A 91 -3.16 -1.87 -15.57
CA PRO A 91 -1.78 -1.64 -15.20
C PRO A 91 -1.08 -2.96 -14.84
N THR A 92 0.07 -3.21 -15.46
CA THR A 92 0.89 -4.41 -15.19
C THR A 92 1.90 -4.17 -14.07
N LEU A 93 2.34 -2.93 -13.88
CA LEU A 93 3.22 -2.51 -12.78
C LEU A 93 2.85 -1.09 -12.37
N ILE A 94 2.73 -0.87 -11.06
CA ILE A 94 2.50 0.44 -10.48
C ILE A 94 3.71 0.80 -9.64
N VAL A 95 4.20 2.04 -9.78
CA VAL A 95 5.43 2.54 -9.14
C VAL A 95 5.19 3.91 -8.52
N ILE A 96 5.97 4.26 -7.50
CA ILE A 96 5.98 5.60 -6.90
C ILE A 96 7.21 6.34 -7.41
N ASP A 97 7.06 7.64 -7.65
CA ASP A 97 8.12 8.55 -8.08
C ASP A 97 9.01 8.02 -9.23
N PRO A 98 8.41 7.58 -10.35
CA PRO A 98 9.14 6.94 -11.45
C PRO A 98 10.23 7.81 -12.08
N GLN A 99 10.29 9.09 -11.72
CA GLN A 99 11.26 10.06 -12.21
C GLN A 99 12.28 10.52 -11.15
N TYR A 100 12.30 9.88 -9.98
CA TYR A 100 13.28 10.14 -8.89
C TYR A 100 13.31 11.59 -8.42
N LYS A 101 12.15 12.22 -8.22
CA LYS A 101 12.02 13.62 -7.81
C LYS A 101 11.98 13.81 -6.31
N ILE A 102 11.72 12.73 -5.57
CA ILE A 102 11.54 12.75 -4.12
C ILE A 102 12.75 12.08 -3.46
N SER A 103 13.27 12.73 -2.42
CA SER A 103 14.27 12.11 -1.54
C SER A 103 13.55 11.31 -0.46
N ASP A 104 13.54 10.01 -0.60
CA ASP A 104 12.89 9.09 0.34
C ASP A 104 13.82 7.94 0.77
N ALA A 105 13.34 7.09 1.68
CA ALA A 105 14.09 5.93 2.16
C ALA A 105 13.88 4.69 1.27
N VAL A 106 13.90 4.88 -0.05
CA VAL A 106 13.91 3.82 -1.05
C VAL A 106 15.07 4.05 -2.01
N THR A 107 15.75 2.98 -2.39
CA THR A 107 16.73 3.01 -3.48
C THR A 107 16.35 1.95 -4.51
N GLU A 108 16.30 2.34 -5.77
CA GLU A 108 15.80 1.47 -6.83
C GLU A 108 16.61 1.54 -8.11
N GLU A 109 16.48 0.54 -8.92
CA GLU A 109 17.00 0.49 -10.29
C GLU A 109 16.02 -0.21 -11.21
N ASN A 110 15.91 0.31 -12.43
CA ASN A 110 15.09 -0.24 -13.51
C ASN A 110 16.00 -0.75 -14.63
N LYS A 111 15.76 -1.98 -15.10
CA LYS A 111 16.55 -2.57 -16.19
C LYS A 111 15.68 -3.35 -17.18
N MET A 112 16.05 -3.23 -18.46
CA MET A 112 15.50 -4.05 -19.53
C MET A 112 16.37 -5.29 -19.69
N ILE A 113 15.80 -6.46 -19.43
CA ILE A 113 16.49 -7.75 -19.58
C ILE A 113 16.20 -8.32 -20.97
N LYS A 114 17.26 -8.47 -21.75
CA LYS A 114 17.21 -8.97 -23.16
C LYS A 114 18.11 -10.17 -23.40
N THR A 115 19.00 -10.48 -22.47
CA THR A 115 19.98 -11.58 -22.61
C THR A 115 20.07 -12.38 -21.33
N THR A 116 20.44 -13.64 -21.46
CA THR A 116 20.83 -14.45 -20.30
C THR A 116 22.10 -13.90 -19.66
N GLY A 117 22.29 -14.18 -18.38
CA GLY A 117 23.47 -13.75 -17.64
C GLY A 117 23.16 -13.13 -16.28
N SER A 118 24.15 -12.47 -15.73
CA SER A 118 24.09 -11.86 -14.42
C SER A 118 23.89 -10.34 -14.52
N THR A 119 22.85 -9.82 -13.90
CA THR A 119 22.56 -8.40 -13.81
C THR A 119 22.58 -7.95 -12.36
N LEU A 120 23.52 -7.05 -12.03
CA LEU A 120 23.64 -6.46 -10.70
C LEU A 120 22.74 -5.23 -10.58
N PHE A 121 21.96 -5.13 -9.51
CA PHE A 121 21.18 -3.97 -9.10
C PHE A 121 21.88 -3.36 -7.88
N THR A 122 22.79 -2.45 -8.13
CA THR A 122 23.69 -1.90 -7.10
C THR A 122 22.92 -1.10 -6.04
N GLN A 123 22.01 -0.25 -6.48
CA GLN A 123 21.19 0.58 -5.58
C GLN A 123 20.19 -0.28 -4.80
N ALA A 124 19.60 -1.27 -5.46
CA ALA A 124 18.67 -2.18 -4.83
C ALA A 124 19.34 -3.33 -4.05
N LYS A 125 20.68 -3.40 -4.01
CA LYS A 125 21.41 -4.40 -3.23
C LYS A 125 21.00 -5.84 -3.52
N CYS A 126 20.72 -6.15 -4.78
CA CYS A 126 20.37 -7.50 -5.22
C CYS A 126 21.00 -7.80 -6.60
N ARG A 127 20.96 -9.07 -7.00
CA ARG A 127 21.47 -9.53 -8.29
C ARG A 127 20.50 -10.53 -8.89
N ILE A 128 20.31 -10.43 -10.19
CA ILE A 128 19.46 -11.35 -10.94
C ILE A 128 20.29 -12.13 -11.93
N TYR A 129 20.11 -13.45 -11.92
CA TYR A 129 20.69 -14.36 -12.88
C TYR A 129 19.59 -14.84 -13.83
N THR A 130 19.54 -14.28 -15.02
CA THR A 130 18.63 -14.72 -16.08
C THR A 130 19.18 -15.99 -16.71
N LYS A 131 18.46 -17.10 -16.54
CA LYS A 131 18.88 -18.43 -17.02
C LYS A 131 18.37 -18.73 -18.42
N SER A 132 17.17 -18.29 -18.72
CA SER A 132 16.59 -18.47 -20.06
C SER A 132 15.71 -17.29 -20.43
N ILE A 133 15.56 -17.11 -21.75
CA ILE A 133 14.66 -16.15 -22.38
C ILE A 133 13.81 -16.95 -23.37
N VAL A 134 12.50 -16.78 -23.32
CA VAL A 134 11.54 -17.48 -24.16
C VAL A 134 11.56 -16.91 -25.58
N ASN A 135 11.49 -15.58 -25.68
CA ASN A 135 11.53 -14.86 -26.95
C ASN A 135 12.62 -13.79 -26.93
N ASN A 136 13.66 -13.98 -27.72
CA ASN A 136 14.80 -13.06 -27.79
C ASN A 136 14.46 -11.72 -28.47
N SER A 137 13.34 -11.63 -29.18
CA SER A 137 12.86 -10.37 -29.75
C SER A 137 12.20 -9.48 -28.70
N ASP A 138 11.74 -10.06 -27.60
CA ASP A 138 11.09 -9.36 -26.50
C ASP A 138 12.09 -9.02 -25.39
N SER A 139 11.64 -8.15 -24.51
CA SER A 139 12.37 -7.79 -23.29
C SER A 139 11.46 -7.94 -22.08
N THR A 140 12.08 -8.15 -20.94
CA THR A 140 11.39 -8.06 -19.63
C THR A 140 11.84 -6.78 -18.94
N PHE A 141 10.89 -5.94 -18.58
CA PHE A 141 11.18 -4.83 -17.67
C PHE A 141 11.26 -5.34 -16.24
N LEU A 142 12.33 -5.00 -15.55
CA LEU A 142 12.57 -5.39 -14.18
C LEU A 142 12.92 -4.16 -13.35
N GLN A 143 12.11 -3.92 -12.32
CA GLN A 143 12.37 -2.96 -11.26
C GLN A 143 12.79 -3.72 -10.00
N ALA A 144 13.84 -3.27 -9.35
CA ALA A 144 14.24 -3.73 -8.03
C ALA A 144 14.31 -2.54 -7.08
N GLU A 145 13.51 -2.57 -6.04
CA GLU A 145 13.49 -1.57 -4.96
C GLU A 145 14.09 -2.18 -3.70
N HIS A 146 14.88 -1.38 -2.99
CA HIS A 146 15.37 -1.68 -1.65
C HIS A 146 14.83 -0.62 -0.68
N HIS A 147 14.00 -1.05 0.23
CA HIS A 147 13.33 -0.22 1.23
C HIS A 147 14.17 -0.19 2.51
N TRP A 148 14.55 1.01 2.97
CA TRP A 148 15.36 1.26 4.16
C TRP A 148 14.52 1.46 5.42
N VAL A 149 13.47 0.67 5.55
CA VAL A 149 12.55 0.63 6.71
C VAL A 149 12.16 -0.82 7.00
N ALA A 150 11.68 -1.08 8.20
CA ALA A 150 11.08 -2.37 8.52
C ALA A 150 9.85 -2.64 7.62
N PRO A 151 9.66 -3.87 7.13
CA PRO A 151 8.39 -4.27 6.55
C PRO A 151 7.31 -4.35 7.63
N ASP A 152 6.05 -4.58 7.20
CA ASP A 152 5.01 -4.96 8.15
C ASP A 152 5.36 -6.31 8.79
N ARG A 153 4.94 -6.48 10.03
CA ARG A 153 5.11 -7.73 10.75
C ARG A 153 4.19 -8.82 10.19
N PHE A 154 4.40 -10.03 10.64
CA PHE A 154 3.45 -11.11 10.38
C PHE A 154 2.04 -10.72 10.87
N LYS A 155 1.03 -11.01 10.08
CA LYS A 155 -0.38 -10.75 10.43
C LYS A 155 -0.96 -11.83 11.34
N GLN A 156 -0.40 -13.03 11.28
CA GLN A 156 -0.84 -14.18 12.06
C GLN A 156 0.33 -14.83 12.82
N ASN A 157 0.09 -15.18 14.07
CA ASN A 157 1.09 -15.87 14.91
C ASN A 157 1.58 -17.19 14.30
N THR A 158 0.71 -17.90 13.58
CA THR A 158 1.04 -19.17 12.93
C THR A 158 2.10 -19.03 11.83
N SER A 159 2.12 -17.89 11.14
CA SER A 159 3.10 -17.61 10.08
C SER A 159 4.47 -17.23 10.64
N ALA A 160 4.50 -16.63 11.81
CA ALA A 160 5.75 -16.24 12.47
C ALA A 160 6.61 -17.45 12.89
N ASN A 161 5.98 -18.53 13.36
CA ASN A 161 6.63 -19.80 13.74
C ASN A 161 8.02 -19.63 14.41
N GLY A 162 8.14 -18.63 15.30
CA GLY A 162 9.38 -18.25 15.97
C GLY A 162 10.34 -17.41 15.12
N TYR A 163 9.96 -16.98 13.94
CA TYR A 163 10.74 -16.05 13.12
C TYR A 163 10.43 -14.59 13.45
N VAL A 164 11.44 -13.75 13.28
CA VAL A 164 11.35 -12.29 13.34
C VAL A 164 11.84 -11.75 12.02
N LEU A 165 11.06 -10.91 11.36
CA LEU A 165 11.47 -10.27 10.12
C LEU A 165 12.56 -9.23 10.38
N ASN A 166 13.34 -8.89 9.36
CA ASN A 166 14.33 -7.83 9.42
C ASN A 166 13.65 -6.50 9.78
N ASP A 167 14.20 -5.80 10.76
CA ASP A 167 13.63 -4.58 11.35
C ASP A 167 14.11 -3.30 10.67
N SER A 168 14.85 -3.38 9.58
CA SER A 168 15.51 -2.23 8.96
C SER A 168 15.40 -2.17 7.44
N ARG A 169 15.09 -3.28 6.76
CA ARG A 169 15.05 -3.32 5.29
C ARG A 169 14.27 -4.49 4.72
N TYR A 170 13.77 -4.29 3.50
CA TYR A 170 13.15 -5.31 2.66
C TYR A 170 13.26 -4.92 1.18
N TRP A 171 12.84 -5.77 0.27
CA TRP A 171 12.89 -5.53 -1.17
C TRP A 171 11.51 -5.68 -1.80
N ARG A 172 11.33 -5.00 -2.93
CA ARG A 172 10.23 -5.23 -3.85
C ARG A 172 10.79 -5.44 -5.25
N ILE A 173 10.30 -6.48 -5.93
CA ILE A 173 10.62 -6.77 -7.33
C ILE A 173 9.37 -6.55 -8.17
N GLY A 174 9.46 -5.66 -9.14
CA GLY A 174 8.45 -5.40 -10.16
C GLY A 174 8.85 -6.02 -11.49
N LEU A 175 7.90 -6.62 -12.20
CA LEU A 175 8.13 -7.30 -13.49
C LEU A 175 7.03 -6.95 -14.48
N ILE A 176 7.44 -6.63 -15.72
CA ILE A 176 6.54 -6.62 -16.87
C ILE A 176 7.05 -7.64 -17.87
N ASN A 177 6.17 -8.44 -18.45
CA ASN A 177 6.50 -9.58 -19.30
C ASN A 177 7.36 -10.63 -18.58
N ALA A 178 6.95 -10.96 -17.35
CA ALA A 178 7.68 -11.90 -16.49
C ALA A 178 7.82 -13.30 -17.09
N SER A 179 6.86 -13.75 -17.91
CA SER A 179 6.86 -15.05 -18.57
C SER A 179 7.97 -15.20 -19.61
N ASN A 180 8.56 -14.08 -20.06
CA ASN A 180 9.64 -14.11 -21.04
C ASN A 180 10.99 -14.56 -20.47
N ILE A 181 11.16 -14.50 -19.15
CA ILE A 181 12.43 -14.88 -18.50
C ILE A 181 12.23 -15.96 -17.44
N SER A 182 13.24 -16.78 -17.24
CA SER A 182 13.41 -17.54 -16.00
C SER A 182 14.76 -17.24 -15.37
N GLY A 183 14.83 -17.31 -14.05
CA GLY A 183 16.09 -16.97 -13.38
C GLY A 183 16.00 -17.02 -11.88
N ILE A 184 17.06 -16.57 -11.25
CA ILE A 184 17.30 -16.56 -9.81
C ILE A 184 17.51 -15.14 -9.35
N VAL A 185 16.95 -14.78 -8.17
CA VAL A 185 17.29 -13.55 -7.45
C VAL A 185 18.22 -13.88 -6.30
N GLN A 186 19.31 -13.13 -6.18
CA GLN A 186 20.24 -13.17 -5.05
C GLN A 186 20.07 -11.94 -4.19
N PHE A 187 19.87 -12.17 -2.89
CA PHE A 187 19.90 -11.14 -1.85
C PHE A 187 21.06 -11.39 -0.91
N THR A 188 21.82 -10.35 -0.61
CA THR A 188 22.99 -10.44 0.27
C THR A 188 22.65 -9.92 1.66
N TYR A 189 22.98 -10.69 2.70
CA TYR A 189 23.00 -10.21 4.08
C TYR A 189 24.45 -10.01 4.53
N ASP A 190 24.68 -8.97 5.31
CA ASP A 190 26.01 -8.64 5.85
C ASP A 190 25.85 -8.02 7.23
N ALA A 191 26.32 -8.73 8.24
CA ALA A 191 26.42 -8.26 9.60
C ALA A 191 27.86 -8.36 10.12
N GLY A 192 28.82 -8.37 9.20
CA GLY A 192 30.25 -8.42 9.50
C GLY A 192 30.73 -7.21 10.29
N PRO A 193 31.99 -7.25 10.79
CA PRO A 193 32.55 -6.22 11.67
C PRO A 193 32.63 -4.83 11.03
N ASN A 194 32.62 -4.75 9.71
CA ASN A 194 32.68 -3.47 8.98
C ASN A 194 31.33 -2.78 8.86
N ASN A 195 30.26 -3.41 9.34
CA ASN A 195 28.91 -2.84 9.39
C ASN A 195 28.41 -2.27 8.04
N SER A 196 28.75 -2.96 6.95
CA SER A 196 28.47 -2.52 5.58
C SER A 196 26.97 -2.44 5.29
N TYR A 197 26.16 -3.27 5.98
CA TYR A 197 24.72 -3.31 5.87
C TYR A 197 24.06 -3.18 7.24
N LEU A 198 22.75 -2.92 7.23
CA LEU A 198 21.96 -2.74 8.45
C LEU A 198 21.66 -4.04 9.21
N ASP A 199 22.25 -5.15 8.81
CA ASP A 199 21.96 -6.45 9.41
C ASP A 199 22.71 -6.71 10.73
N SER A 200 23.70 -5.90 11.09
CA SER A 200 24.54 -6.11 12.27
C SER A 200 23.76 -6.04 13.59
N THR A 201 22.70 -5.25 13.65
CA THR A 201 21.82 -5.16 14.82
C THR A 201 20.83 -6.32 14.88
N TRP A 202 20.48 -6.89 13.75
CA TRP A 202 19.46 -7.92 13.58
C TRP A 202 20.06 -9.34 13.62
N ILE A 203 21.16 -9.58 12.88
CA ILE A 203 21.92 -10.84 12.93
C ILE A 203 22.87 -10.80 14.11
N LYS A 204 22.51 -11.44 15.22
CA LYS A 204 23.42 -11.60 16.38
C LYS A 204 24.21 -12.90 16.27
N ASN A 205 23.61 -14.00 16.74
CA ASN A 205 24.25 -15.32 16.80
C ASN A 205 23.43 -16.42 16.11
N ALA A 206 22.42 -16.05 15.32
CA ALA A 206 21.47 -16.99 14.73
C ALA A 206 21.49 -16.96 13.20
N GLU A 207 22.65 -16.66 12.61
CA GLU A 207 22.86 -16.59 11.17
C GLU A 207 22.32 -17.80 10.41
N ASP A 208 22.52 -19.01 10.95
CA ASP A 208 22.09 -20.26 10.31
C ASP A 208 20.58 -20.39 10.17
N SER A 209 19.82 -19.63 10.95
CA SER A 209 18.37 -19.63 10.90
C SER A 209 17.79 -18.61 9.92
N ILE A 210 18.63 -17.80 9.24
CA ILE A 210 18.14 -16.83 8.27
C ILE A 210 17.41 -17.54 7.14
N ARG A 211 16.21 -17.06 6.83
CA ARG A 211 15.37 -17.52 5.71
C ARG A 211 14.83 -16.30 4.98
N MET A 212 14.43 -16.51 3.73
CA MET A 212 13.69 -15.50 2.96
C MET A 212 12.20 -15.71 3.14
N PHE A 213 11.50 -14.63 3.38
CA PHE A 213 10.05 -14.53 3.36
C PHE A 213 9.62 -13.74 2.13
N TYR A 214 8.48 -14.11 1.61
CA TYR A 214 7.87 -13.53 0.42
C TYR A 214 6.41 -13.21 0.68
N ARG A 215 5.89 -12.17 0.04
CA ARG A 215 4.48 -11.89 -0.16
C ARG A 215 4.29 -11.17 -1.49
N LYS A 216 3.10 -11.23 -2.06
CA LYS A 216 2.79 -10.49 -3.29
C LYS A 216 2.82 -8.97 -3.05
N ASP A 217 2.16 -8.53 -1.98
CA ASP A 217 2.10 -7.14 -1.54
C ASP A 217 1.71 -7.08 -0.06
N ALA A 218 1.58 -5.87 0.50
CA ALA A 218 1.28 -5.69 1.92
C ALA A 218 -0.15 -6.10 2.33
N SER A 219 -1.03 -6.44 1.39
CA SER A 219 -2.34 -7.02 1.71
C SER A 219 -2.25 -8.47 2.14
N GLU A 220 -1.20 -9.18 1.72
CA GLU A 220 -0.99 -10.60 2.01
C GLU A 220 -0.11 -10.82 3.26
N GLU A 221 -0.11 -12.07 3.75
CA GLU A 221 0.76 -12.52 4.82
C GLU A 221 2.15 -12.85 4.27
N TRP A 222 3.17 -12.63 5.08
CA TRP A 222 4.50 -13.13 4.82
C TRP A 222 4.55 -14.66 4.94
N VAL A 223 4.98 -15.32 3.88
CA VAL A 223 5.17 -16.77 3.83
C VAL A 223 6.63 -17.11 3.59
N LEU A 224 7.07 -18.25 4.10
CA LEU A 224 8.42 -18.73 3.84
C LEU A 224 8.59 -18.96 2.33
N ALA A 225 9.66 -18.43 1.76
CA ALA A 225 10.02 -18.71 0.37
C ALA A 225 10.70 -20.09 0.29
N ASP A 226 9.90 -21.14 0.07
CA ASP A 226 10.35 -22.54 0.09
C ASP A 226 11.36 -22.88 -1.03
N ASP A 227 11.37 -22.07 -2.09
CA ASP A 227 12.33 -22.17 -3.19
C ASP A 227 13.67 -21.45 -2.90
N SER A 228 13.88 -20.97 -1.68
CA SER A 228 15.12 -20.28 -1.29
C SER A 228 16.25 -21.24 -0.91
N VAL A 229 17.48 -20.82 -1.23
CA VAL A 229 18.72 -21.50 -0.81
C VAL A 229 19.68 -20.49 -0.22
N LYS A 230 20.12 -20.75 1.00
CA LYS A 230 21.19 -19.97 1.65
C LYS A 230 22.56 -20.52 1.26
N ILE A 231 23.48 -19.63 0.88
CA ILE A 231 24.89 -19.95 0.62
C ILE A 231 25.77 -18.95 1.36
N GLY A 232 26.67 -19.46 2.17
CA GLY A 232 27.64 -18.71 2.97
C GLY A 232 28.38 -19.65 3.92
N ALA A 233 29.47 -19.20 4.50
CA ALA A 233 30.11 -19.91 5.60
C ALA A 233 29.26 -19.82 6.87
N PHE A 234 29.56 -20.64 7.85
CA PHE A 234 28.85 -20.60 9.14
C PHE A 234 29.50 -19.56 10.07
N ASN A 235 28.64 -18.76 10.71
CA ASN A 235 29.04 -17.80 11.75
C ASN A 235 29.95 -16.64 11.30
N ASP A 236 30.11 -16.39 10.03
CA ASP A 236 30.85 -15.23 9.51
C ASP A 236 29.94 -13.99 9.34
N LYS A 237 28.62 -14.16 9.51
CA LYS A 237 27.57 -13.13 9.42
C LYS A 237 27.47 -12.48 8.04
N LEU A 238 27.96 -13.17 7.02
CA LEU A 238 27.94 -12.75 5.63
C LEU A 238 27.43 -13.89 4.75
N GLY A 239 26.55 -13.60 3.81
CA GLY A 239 26.09 -14.63 2.89
C GLY A 239 25.01 -14.14 1.94
N ASN A 240 24.53 -15.10 1.16
CA ASN A 240 23.53 -14.85 0.14
C ASN A 240 22.36 -15.82 0.28
N ILE A 241 21.16 -15.31 0.03
CA ILE A 241 19.97 -16.13 -0.17
C ILE A 241 19.57 -16.01 -1.63
N TYR A 242 19.40 -17.16 -2.26
CA TYR A 242 18.99 -17.28 -3.67
C TYR A 242 17.57 -17.78 -3.74
N ILE A 243 16.69 -17.02 -4.41
CA ILE A 243 15.34 -17.44 -4.77
C ILE A 243 15.41 -18.06 -6.16
N LYS A 244 15.05 -19.33 -6.29
CA LYS A 244 15.22 -20.10 -7.52
C LYS A 244 14.31 -19.68 -8.66
N GLN A 245 13.24 -18.98 -8.35
CA GLN A 245 12.28 -18.46 -9.33
C GLN A 245 12.02 -16.98 -9.11
N ILE A 246 12.28 -16.16 -10.13
CA ILE A 246 11.96 -14.72 -10.09
C ILE A 246 10.45 -14.56 -10.02
N LYS A 247 9.94 -13.83 -9.01
CA LYS A 247 8.54 -13.47 -8.86
C LYS A 247 8.45 -11.99 -8.53
N ALA A 248 7.41 -11.31 -9.05
CA ALA A 248 7.06 -9.98 -8.58
C ALA A 248 6.50 -10.07 -7.16
N GLY A 249 6.82 -9.08 -6.33
CA GLY A 249 6.37 -9.03 -4.94
C GLY A 249 7.45 -8.56 -3.98
N GLU A 250 7.17 -8.68 -2.68
CA GLU A 250 8.05 -8.24 -1.62
C GLU A 250 8.84 -9.42 -1.01
N TYR A 251 10.08 -9.12 -0.61
CA TYR A 251 11.02 -10.08 -0.03
C TYR A 251 11.65 -9.51 1.23
N CYS A 252 11.71 -10.29 2.29
CA CYS A 252 12.32 -9.89 3.55
C CYS A 252 13.06 -11.05 4.20
N PHE A 253 14.20 -10.78 4.81
CA PHE A 253 14.87 -11.75 5.67
C PHE A 253 14.08 -11.96 6.94
N GLY A 254 14.02 -13.21 7.40
CA GLY A 254 13.55 -13.60 8.72
C GLY A 254 14.59 -14.45 9.43
N ILE A 255 14.73 -14.28 10.73
CA ILE A 255 15.65 -15.02 11.59
C ILE A 255 14.88 -15.72 12.70
N LYS A 256 15.22 -16.97 12.99
CA LYS A 256 14.58 -17.71 14.09
C LYS A 256 15.16 -17.26 15.42
N ARG A 257 14.30 -16.87 16.34
CA ARG A 257 14.66 -16.58 17.73
C ARG A 257 13.93 -17.55 18.64
N SER A 258 14.70 -18.38 19.35
CA SER A 258 14.14 -19.26 20.38
C SER A 258 13.44 -18.42 21.46
N ASN A 259 12.23 -18.82 21.84
CA ASN A 259 11.38 -18.15 22.84
C ASN A 259 10.89 -16.75 22.48
N TYR A 260 10.98 -16.35 21.22
CA TYR A 260 10.39 -15.11 20.78
C TYR A 260 8.89 -15.35 20.48
N VAL A 261 8.05 -14.73 21.27
CA VAL A 261 6.63 -14.54 20.94
C VAL A 261 6.51 -13.08 20.51
N ASP A 262 6.13 -12.83 19.27
CA ASP A 262 5.84 -11.48 18.84
C ASP A 262 4.51 -11.04 19.47
N THR A 263 4.62 -10.48 20.66
CA THR A 263 3.46 -9.93 21.39
C THR A 263 2.87 -8.70 20.69
N LEU A 264 3.58 -8.16 19.69
CA LEU A 264 3.16 -6.98 18.94
C LEU A 264 2.45 -7.31 17.64
N LEU A 265 2.16 -8.59 17.37
CA LEU A 265 1.35 -8.99 16.21
C LEU A 265 -0.04 -8.33 16.20
N SER A 266 -0.61 -8.09 17.37
CA SER A 266 -1.87 -7.37 17.52
C SER A 266 -1.76 -5.88 17.14
N ASP A 267 -0.55 -5.32 17.16
CA ASP A 267 -0.23 -3.95 16.79
C ASP A 267 0.33 -3.86 15.35
N ALA A 268 0.37 -4.98 14.60
CA ALA A 268 0.55 -4.90 13.16
C ALA A 268 -0.47 -3.87 12.65
N PRO A 269 -0.05 -2.82 11.91
CA PRO A 269 -0.88 -1.67 11.68
C PRO A 269 -2.19 -2.09 11.00
N GLN A 270 -3.20 -2.31 11.78
CA GLN A 270 -4.61 -2.30 11.38
C GLN A 270 -5.02 -0.83 11.20
N GLY A 271 -4.06 -0.04 10.69
CA GLY A 271 -4.26 1.35 10.41
C GLY A 271 -5.15 1.55 9.19
N PRO A 272 -5.50 2.79 8.89
CA PRO A 272 -6.32 3.16 7.74
C PRO A 272 -5.73 2.71 6.37
N CYS A 273 -4.49 2.25 6.33
CA CYS A 273 -3.88 1.61 5.16
C CYS A 273 -4.09 0.10 5.09
N ALA A 274 -4.65 -0.52 6.11
CA ALA A 274 -4.95 -1.94 6.10
C ALA A 274 -6.09 -2.19 5.11
N VAL A 275 -5.77 -2.76 3.97
CA VAL A 275 -6.79 -3.38 3.11
C VAL A 275 -7.25 -4.61 3.86
N VAL A 276 -8.43 -4.54 4.43
CA VAL A 276 -9.12 -5.72 4.94
C VAL A 276 -9.57 -6.53 3.72
N THR A 277 -8.70 -7.40 3.23
CA THR A 277 -9.14 -8.47 2.33
C THR A 277 -9.89 -9.48 3.19
N SER A 278 -11.15 -9.21 3.45
CA SER A 278 -12.07 -10.28 3.81
C SER A 278 -12.22 -11.16 2.57
N ASN A 279 -11.65 -12.35 2.58
CA ASN A 279 -11.99 -13.43 1.67
C ASN A 279 -13.41 -13.93 1.96
N THR A 280 -14.37 -13.06 1.89
CA THR A 280 -15.76 -13.38 1.66
C THR A 280 -16.07 -12.79 0.31
N THR A 281 -16.30 -13.67 -0.67
CA THR A 281 -17.08 -13.36 -1.85
C THR A 281 -18.47 -12.93 -1.38
N THR A 282 -18.57 -11.72 -0.89
CA THR A 282 -19.81 -10.97 -0.83
C THR A 282 -19.73 -10.00 -1.98
N ASP A 283 -20.67 -10.12 -2.88
CA ASP A 283 -20.99 -9.08 -3.85
C ASP A 283 -20.78 -7.72 -3.18
N VAL A 284 -19.85 -6.92 -3.71
CA VAL A 284 -19.67 -5.54 -3.27
C VAL A 284 -20.90 -4.82 -3.82
N ASP A 285 -21.93 -4.81 -2.99
CA ASP A 285 -23.07 -3.96 -3.17
C ASP A 285 -22.55 -2.51 -3.11
N ILE A 286 -22.28 -1.93 -4.28
CA ILE A 286 -21.91 -0.52 -4.38
C ILE A 286 -23.18 0.27 -4.04
N THR A 287 -23.40 0.44 -2.75
CA THR A 287 -24.49 1.25 -2.26
C THR A 287 -24.07 2.71 -2.33
N SER A 288 -24.40 3.40 -3.39
CA SER A 288 -24.21 4.85 -3.47
C SER A 288 -25.46 5.56 -2.97
N PHE A 289 -25.27 6.58 -2.14
CA PHE A 289 -26.34 7.45 -1.66
C PHE A 289 -26.13 8.85 -2.22
N GLN A 290 -27.15 9.40 -2.85
CA GLN A 290 -27.17 10.79 -3.32
C GLN A 290 -28.20 11.58 -2.52
N ILE A 291 -27.81 12.72 -1.95
CA ILE A 291 -28.66 13.56 -1.12
C ILE A 291 -28.90 14.89 -1.84
N TYR A 292 -30.15 15.19 -2.03
CA TYR A 292 -30.56 16.44 -2.69
C TYR A 292 -31.91 16.97 -2.14
N PRO A 293 -32.18 18.30 -2.28
CA PRO A 293 -31.25 19.32 -2.70
C PRO A 293 -30.18 19.63 -1.66
N ASN A 294 -29.04 20.15 -2.08
CA ASN A 294 -28.01 20.71 -1.19
C ASN A 294 -27.52 22.03 -1.82
N PRO A 295 -27.81 23.21 -1.26
CA PRO A 295 -28.47 23.47 0.03
C PRO A 295 -29.94 23.03 0.11
N ALA A 296 -30.34 22.57 1.28
CA ALA A 296 -31.66 22.00 1.54
C ALA A 296 -32.58 22.97 2.28
N SER A 297 -33.91 22.83 2.06
CA SER A 297 -34.93 23.54 2.80
C SER A 297 -36.17 22.66 2.95
N GLY A 298 -36.59 22.41 4.17
CA GLY A 298 -37.78 21.66 4.53
C GLY A 298 -37.70 20.15 4.36
N ILE A 299 -37.31 19.64 3.19
CA ILE A 299 -37.26 18.22 2.87
C ILE A 299 -35.97 17.93 2.08
N ILE A 300 -35.35 16.78 2.38
CA ILE A 300 -34.28 16.17 1.56
C ILE A 300 -34.73 14.83 1.02
N TYR A 301 -34.18 14.48 -0.13
CA TYR A 301 -34.36 13.19 -0.76
C TYR A 301 -33.02 12.47 -0.76
N ILE A 302 -33.07 11.18 -0.48
CA ILE A 302 -31.88 10.30 -0.47
C ILE A 302 -32.16 9.18 -1.45
N GLN A 303 -31.56 9.28 -2.61
CA GLN A 303 -31.60 8.22 -3.61
C GLN A 303 -30.50 7.23 -3.34
N HIS A 304 -30.77 5.93 -3.44
CA HIS A 304 -29.76 4.90 -3.25
C HIS A 304 -29.78 3.89 -4.41
N GLN A 305 -28.62 3.34 -4.71
CA GLN A 305 -28.45 2.18 -5.56
C GLN A 305 -27.82 1.06 -4.73
N GLY A 306 -28.43 -0.14 -4.73
CA GLY A 306 -27.97 -1.30 -3.99
C GLY A 306 -29.03 -1.89 -3.05
N THR A 307 -28.67 -2.94 -2.30
CA THR A 307 -29.61 -3.73 -1.48
C THR A 307 -29.71 -3.29 -0.02
N LYS A 308 -28.91 -2.32 0.43
CA LYS A 308 -28.90 -1.87 1.82
C LYS A 308 -29.98 -0.84 2.11
N ASN A 309 -30.92 -1.20 2.96
CA ASN A 309 -32.00 -0.33 3.37
C ASN A 309 -31.59 0.65 4.46
N LEU A 310 -31.83 1.95 4.19
CA LEU A 310 -31.68 3.03 5.13
C LEU A 310 -32.87 3.03 6.11
N GLN A 311 -32.61 3.11 7.41
CA GLN A 311 -33.67 3.12 8.41
C GLN A 311 -33.78 4.41 9.20
N ARG A 312 -32.68 5.06 9.48
CA ARG A 312 -32.66 6.30 10.23
C ARG A 312 -31.53 7.21 9.79
N ILE A 313 -31.72 8.49 10.05
CA ILE A 313 -30.75 9.55 9.80
C ILE A 313 -30.36 10.17 11.14
N ARG A 314 -29.06 10.45 11.29
CA ARG A 314 -28.53 11.31 12.35
C ARG A 314 -28.07 12.62 11.76
N TRP A 315 -28.48 13.71 12.42
CA TRP A 315 -27.99 15.06 12.17
C TRP A 315 -26.84 15.33 13.14
N VAL A 316 -25.68 15.68 12.62
CA VAL A 316 -24.44 15.78 13.38
C VAL A 316 -23.80 17.15 13.11
N ASP A 317 -23.41 17.88 14.17
CA ASP A 317 -22.75 19.17 13.99
C ASP A 317 -21.28 19.02 13.50
N LEU A 318 -20.63 20.15 13.23
CA LEU A 318 -19.25 20.16 12.75
C LEU A 318 -18.23 19.67 13.81
N GLN A 319 -18.63 19.57 15.08
CA GLN A 319 -17.86 19.02 16.18
C GLN A 319 -18.10 17.52 16.40
N GLY A 320 -18.97 16.89 15.59
CA GLY A 320 -19.26 15.47 15.69
C GLY A 320 -20.35 15.10 16.72
N ARG A 321 -21.06 16.08 17.31
CA ARG A 321 -22.16 15.82 18.25
C ARG A 321 -23.42 15.52 17.50
N VAL A 322 -24.12 14.46 17.90
CA VAL A 322 -25.45 14.13 17.37
C VAL A 322 -26.46 15.13 17.91
N LEU A 323 -27.09 15.87 17.01
CA LEU A 323 -28.12 16.85 17.33
C LEU A 323 -29.49 16.20 17.41
N MET A 324 -29.79 15.29 16.50
CA MET A 324 -31.09 14.62 16.39
C MET A 324 -31.00 13.36 15.55
N GLU A 325 -31.95 12.45 15.75
CA GLU A 325 -32.25 11.33 14.86
C GLU A 325 -33.62 11.49 14.22
N SER A 326 -33.72 11.17 12.94
CA SER A 326 -34.99 11.19 12.19
C SER A 326 -35.24 9.84 11.55
N PRO A 327 -36.47 9.31 11.60
CA PRO A 327 -36.86 8.18 10.77
C PRO A 327 -36.84 8.56 9.29
N VAL A 328 -36.76 7.57 8.43
CA VAL A 328 -36.84 7.75 6.98
C VAL A 328 -38.08 7.04 6.45
N GLU A 329 -38.70 7.62 5.46
CA GLU A 329 -39.81 7.03 4.74
C GLU A 329 -39.40 6.75 3.31
N LEU A 330 -39.68 5.55 2.81
CA LEU A 330 -39.32 5.14 1.45
C LEU A 330 -40.51 5.42 0.50
N TYR A 331 -40.25 6.20 -0.53
CA TYR A 331 -41.22 6.49 -1.61
C TYR A 331 -40.62 6.05 -2.95
N GLY A 332 -41.06 4.90 -3.46
CA GLY A 332 -40.43 4.30 -4.63
C GLY A 332 -38.96 3.94 -4.35
N ASP A 333 -38.05 4.48 -5.14
CA ASP A 333 -36.59 4.25 -5.02
C ASP A 333 -35.86 5.35 -4.23
N THR A 334 -36.61 6.24 -3.54
CA THR A 334 -36.03 7.41 -2.87
C THR A 334 -36.57 7.53 -1.46
N TYR A 335 -35.66 7.75 -0.50
CA TYR A 335 -36.04 8.08 0.87
C TYR A 335 -36.31 9.56 1.00
N GLN A 336 -37.37 9.91 1.69
CA GLN A 336 -37.75 11.28 2.00
C GLN A 336 -37.52 11.55 3.49
N VAL A 337 -36.82 12.65 3.81
CA VAL A 337 -36.52 13.04 5.18
C VAL A 337 -36.92 14.49 5.38
N LYS A 338 -37.84 14.74 6.30
CA LYS A 338 -38.20 16.09 6.71
C LYS A 338 -37.08 16.68 7.60
N ILE A 339 -36.62 17.87 7.23
CA ILE A 339 -35.62 18.56 8.02
C ILE A 339 -36.29 19.12 9.29
N PRO A 340 -35.77 18.78 10.49
CA PRO A 340 -36.30 19.34 11.73
C PRO A 340 -36.09 20.87 11.75
N THR A 341 -37.03 21.62 12.29
CA THR A 341 -37.00 23.10 12.32
C THR A 341 -35.84 23.67 13.12
N GLN A 342 -35.26 22.88 14.02
CA GLN A 342 -34.08 23.26 14.83
C GLN A 342 -32.76 23.10 14.08
N ILE A 343 -32.79 22.46 12.91
CA ILE A 343 -31.61 22.17 12.10
C ILE A 343 -31.42 23.28 11.08
N GLN A 344 -30.33 24.05 11.23
CA GLN A 344 -29.93 25.14 10.32
C GLN A 344 -28.42 25.21 10.19
N GLY A 345 -27.93 25.72 9.06
CA GLY A 345 -26.50 25.88 8.80
C GLY A 345 -25.86 24.64 8.19
N THR A 346 -24.54 24.56 8.29
CA THR A 346 -23.76 23.45 7.72
C THR A 346 -23.57 22.36 8.76
N MET A 347 -23.86 21.12 8.40
CA MET A 347 -23.71 19.94 9.26
C MET A 347 -23.45 18.67 8.47
N PHE A 348 -23.31 17.56 9.16
CA PHE A 348 -23.25 16.23 8.57
C PHE A 348 -24.58 15.49 8.77
N ILE A 349 -24.95 14.74 7.74
CA ILE A 349 -26.05 13.78 7.78
C ILE A 349 -25.45 12.37 7.68
N GLN A 350 -25.85 11.48 8.59
CA GLN A 350 -25.39 10.10 8.63
C GLN A 350 -26.58 9.16 8.46
N GLY A 351 -26.47 8.24 7.51
CA GLY A 351 -27.45 7.19 7.30
C GLY A 351 -27.10 5.90 8.03
N TRP A 352 -28.09 5.24 8.64
CA TRP A 352 -27.91 4.02 9.41
C TRP A 352 -28.88 2.93 8.98
N SER A 353 -28.38 1.67 8.92
CA SER A 353 -29.18 0.48 8.65
C SER A 353 -29.90 -0.03 9.89
N GLN A 354 -30.82 -0.97 9.69
CA GLN A 354 -31.51 -1.67 10.77
C GLN A 354 -30.53 -2.44 11.69
N ALA A 355 -29.44 -2.97 11.13
CA ALA A 355 -28.41 -3.68 11.89
C ALA A 355 -27.50 -2.74 12.71
N GLY A 356 -27.74 -1.42 12.67
CA GLY A 356 -26.93 -0.44 13.39
C GLY A 356 -25.61 -0.09 12.71
N ASN A 357 -25.42 -0.42 11.43
CA ASN A 357 -24.25 -0.03 10.64
C ASN A 357 -24.47 1.34 9.99
N ARG A 358 -23.44 2.18 10.03
CA ARG A 358 -23.44 3.45 9.31
C ARG A 358 -23.24 3.18 7.81
N LEU A 359 -24.16 3.67 6.99
CA LEU A 359 -24.18 3.47 5.54
C LEU A 359 -23.44 4.59 4.79
N PHE A 360 -23.61 5.83 5.24
CA PHE A 360 -22.96 7.00 4.65
C PHE A 360 -22.79 8.14 5.66
N THR A 361 -21.96 9.12 5.30
CA THR A 361 -21.84 10.43 5.97
C THR A 361 -21.64 11.48 4.89
N GLU A 362 -22.55 12.44 4.79
CA GLU A 362 -22.54 13.51 3.80
C GLU A 362 -22.66 14.88 4.45
N LYS A 363 -22.02 15.88 3.85
CA LYS A 363 -22.10 17.27 4.30
C LYS A 363 -23.30 17.94 3.63
N ILE A 364 -24.15 18.57 4.43
CA ILE A 364 -25.32 19.27 3.95
C ILE A 364 -25.38 20.69 4.50
N SER A 365 -25.88 21.61 3.71
CA SER A 365 -26.22 22.99 4.13
C SER A 365 -27.73 23.15 4.19
N VAL A 366 -28.27 23.55 5.34
CA VAL A 366 -29.69 23.76 5.57
C VAL A 366 -29.95 25.25 5.68
N LYS A 367 -30.93 25.75 4.88
CA LYS A 367 -31.35 27.17 4.87
C LYS A 367 -32.41 27.44 5.94
#